data_65e36e01a6c0a36e1945ba82e05746cc
#
_entry.id   65e36e01a6c0a36e1945ba82e05746cc
#
_cell.length_a   1.000
_cell.length_b   1.000
_cell.length_c   1.000
_cell.angle_alpha   90.00
_cell.angle_beta   90.00
_cell.angle_gamma   90.00
#
_symmetry.space_group_name_H-M   'P 1'
#
loop_
_entity.id
_entity.type
_entity.pdbx_description
1 polymer ?
#
loop_
_entity_poly.entity_id
_entity_poly.type
_entity_poly.pdbx_seq_one_letter_code
_entity_poly.pdbx_strand_id
1 'polypeptide(L)'
;MNKIKIRAHHLLCIEGFKGLGYSKDFVENMKKIILQLSNVNSVFITAQIDDICAKCPYSFKNKCNNSYGRPPEYMDENLIKKLGISKDTQIDYQEVRKKVYEVFRRKEDLSGICDECGWKDVCGFYQRF
;
A
#
# COMPACT_ATOMS: atom_id res chain seq x y z
N MET A 1 -17.50 12.41 7.48
CA MET A 1 -16.08 12.16 7.39
C MET A 1 -15.79 11.06 6.39
N ASN A 2 -14.88 11.34 5.47
CA ASN A 2 -14.54 10.37 4.43
C ASN A 2 -13.63 9.29 5.00
N LYS A 3 -14.07 8.06 4.85
CA LYS A 3 -13.23 6.91 5.20
C LYS A 3 -12.29 6.63 4.03
N ILE A 4 -11.00 6.54 4.31
CA ILE A 4 -10.01 6.16 3.30
C ILE A 4 -9.82 4.66 3.38
N LYS A 5 -10.03 3.99 2.25
CA LYS A 5 -9.82 2.56 2.11
C LYS A 5 -8.44 2.33 1.50
N ILE A 6 -7.61 1.54 2.16
CA ILE A 6 -6.25 1.24 1.73
C ILE A 6 -6.06 -0.28 1.72
N ARG A 7 -5.62 -0.82 0.57
CA ARG A 7 -5.24 -2.23 0.55
C ARG A 7 -3.90 -2.40 1.26
N ALA A 8 -3.72 -3.54 1.89
CA ALA A 8 -2.65 -3.73 2.87
C ALA A 8 -1.25 -3.35 2.34
N HIS A 9 -0.84 -3.87 1.17
CA HIS A 9 0.52 -3.60 0.69
C HIS A 9 0.74 -2.13 0.31
N HIS A 10 -0.32 -1.36 0.04
CA HIS A 10 -0.20 0.07 -0.21
C HIS A 10 0.25 0.85 1.03
N LEU A 11 0.12 0.28 2.23
CA LEU A 11 0.70 0.89 3.43
C LEU A 11 2.21 1.11 3.26
N LEU A 12 2.88 0.18 2.58
CA LEU A 12 4.31 0.29 2.28
C LEU A 12 4.57 1.24 1.11
N CYS A 13 3.73 1.16 0.08
CA CYS A 13 3.87 2.00 -1.11
C CYS A 13 3.73 3.49 -0.77
N ILE A 14 2.85 3.83 0.16
CA ILE A 14 2.66 5.19 0.64
C ILE A 14 3.95 5.72 1.27
N GLU A 15 4.63 4.91 2.07
CA GLU A 15 5.88 5.29 2.72
C GLU A 15 7.03 5.46 1.72
N GLY A 16 6.96 4.79 0.57
CA GLY A 16 8.01 4.83 -0.43
C GLY A 16 7.74 5.70 -1.64
N PHE A 17 6.59 6.38 -1.69
CA PHE A 17 6.17 7.13 -2.86
C PHE A 17 7.11 8.33 -3.12
N LYS A 18 7.59 8.43 -4.36
CA LYS A 18 8.51 9.50 -4.80
C LYS A 18 7.98 10.30 -5.99
N GLY A 19 6.67 10.27 -6.23
CA GLY A 19 6.06 11.00 -7.35
C GLY A 19 6.04 10.24 -8.66
N LEU A 20 6.33 8.93 -8.63
CA LEU A 20 6.30 8.07 -9.81
C LEU A 20 5.13 7.09 -9.71
N GLY A 21 4.50 6.79 -10.84
CA GLY A 21 3.37 5.87 -10.86
C GLY A 21 3.03 5.44 -12.28
N TYR A 22 1.94 4.69 -12.42
CA TYR A 22 1.53 4.10 -13.70
C TYR A 22 1.00 5.12 -14.70
N SER A 23 0.50 6.27 -14.23
CA SER A 23 -0.02 7.32 -15.07
C SER A 23 -0.03 8.64 -14.29
N LYS A 24 -0.25 9.76 -15.01
CA LYS A 24 -0.38 11.06 -14.38
C LYS A 24 -1.55 11.10 -13.40
N ASP A 25 -2.69 10.56 -13.80
CA ASP A 25 -3.88 10.51 -12.94
C ASP A 25 -3.64 9.68 -11.69
N PHE A 26 -2.94 8.56 -11.82
CA PHE A 26 -2.55 7.74 -10.69
C PHE A 26 -1.70 8.53 -9.70
N VAL A 27 -0.68 9.22 -10.19
CA VAL A 27 0.25 9.99 -9.36
C VAL A 27 -0.48 11.12 -8.63
N GLU A 28 -1.36 11.84 -9.31
CA GLU A 28 -2.14 12.92 -8.70
C GLU A 28 -3.05 12.38 -7.59
N ASN A 29 -3.71 11.24 -7.84
CA ASN A 29 -4.56 10.60 -6.86
C ASN A 29 -3.76 10.12 -5.64
N MET A 30 -2.58 9.54 -5.87
CA MET A 30 -1.68 9.09 -4.81
C MET A 30 -1.26 10.24 -3.90
N LYS A 31 -0.88 11.37 -4.48
CA LYS A 31 -0.52 12.58 -3.73
C LYS A 31 -1.69 13.07 -2.87
N LYS A 32 -2.89 13.09 -3.45
CA LYS A 32 -4.11 13.52 -2.76
C LYS A 32 -4.39 12.62 -1.56
N ILE A 33 -4.30 11.31 -1.73
CA ILE A 33 -4.57 10.35 -0.66
C ILE A 33 -3.54 10.48 0.46
N ILE A 34 -2.25 10.61 0.12
CA ILE A 34 -1.20 10.78 1.12
C ILE A 34 -1.44 12.05 1.95
N LEU A 35 -1.85 13.14 1.29
CA LEU A 35 -2.18 14.38 2.00
C LEU A 35 -3.37 14.18 2.93
N GLN A 36 -4.41 13.49 2.48
CA GLN A 36 -5.58 13.19 3.31
C GLN A 36 -5.22 12.33 4.52
N LEU A 37 -4.30 11.38 4.36
CA LEU A 37 -3.88 10.50 5.45
C LEU A 37 -3.22 11.25 6.60
N SER A 38 -2.60 12.40 6.33
CA SER A 38 -2.01 13.23 7.38
C SER A 38 -3.07 13.88 8.28
N ASN A 39 -4.33 13.90 7.85
CA ASN A 39 -5.44 14.57 8.54
C ASN A 39 -6.51 13.61 9.06
N VAL A 40 -6.33 12.29 8.89
CA VAL A 40 -7.29 11.31 9.38
C VAL A 40 -6.71 10.52 10.54
N ASN A 41 -7.59 10.02 11.41
CA ASN A 41 -7.18 9.21 12.56
C ASN A 41 -7.12 7.73 12.22
N SER A 42 -7.98 7.27 11.31
CA SER A 42 -8.09 5.85 11.01
C SER A 42 -8.30 5.60 9.52
N VAL A 43 -7.96 4.38 9.10
CA VAL A 43 -8.13 3.91 7.73
C VAL A 43 -8.78 2.53 7.75
N PHE A 44 -9.48 2.21 6.66
CA PHE A 44 -10.04 0.87 6.45
C PHE A 44 -9.04 0.04 5.66
N ILE A 45 -8.55 -1.06 6.25
CA ILE A 45 -7.55 -1.93 5.60
C ILE A 45 -8.25 -3.08 4.90
N THR A 46 -7.90 -3.31 3.65
CA THR A 46 -8.51 -4.35 2.81
C THR A 46 -7.44 -5.08 1.98
N ALA A 47 -7.82 -6.20 1.39
CA ALA A 47 -7.01 -6.93 0.42
C ALA A 47 -7.61 -6.82 -1.00
N GLN A 48 -8.43 -5.81 -1.23
CA GLN A 48 -9.11 -5.58 -2.51
C GLN A 48 -8.75 -4.20 -3.06
N ILE A 49 -9.36 -3.83 -4.20
CA ILE A 49 -9.21 -2.51 -4.80
C ILE A 49 -9.51 -1.43 -3.75
N ASP A 50 -8.65 -0.44 -3.65
CA ASP A 50 -8.77 0.65 -2.69
C ASP A 50 -8.87 2.02 -3.38
N ASP A 51 -8.81 3.10 -2.58
CA ASP A 51 -8.92 4.46 -3.10
C ASP A 51 -7.72 4.84 -3.99
N ILE A 52 -6.54 4.26 -3.76
CA ILE A 52 -5.36 4.45 -4.61
C ILE A 52 -5.61 3.83 -5.98
N CYS A 53 -6.26 2.67 -6.02
CA CYS A 53 -6.56 1.97 -7.26
C CYS A 53 -7.58 2.71 -8.14
N ALA A 54 -8.34 3.65 -7.58
CA ALA A 54 -9.42 4.34 -8.30
C ALA A 54 -8.94 5.00 -9.59
N LYS A 55 -7.69 5.46 -9.65
CA LYS A 55 -7.10 6.10 -10.83
C LYS A 55 -5.97 5.27 -11.45
N CYS A 56 -5.84 4.01 -11.06
CA CYS A 56 -4.82 3.12 -11.61
C CYS A 56 -5.29 2.54 -12.94
N PRO A 57 -4.45 2.59 -14.00
CA PRO A 57 -4.83 2.05 -15.31
C PRO A 57 -5.04 0.52 -15.30
N TYR A 58 -4.51 -0.18 -14.30
CA TYR A 58 -4.70 -1.63 -14.17
C TYR A 58 -5.95 -2.01 -13.38
N SER A 59 -6.68 -1.05 -12.83
CA SER A 59 -7.92 -1.29 -12.09
C SER A 59 -9.08 -1.42 -13.07
N PHE A 60 -9.72 -2.60 -13.09
CA PHE A 60 -10.81 -2.88 -14.00
C PHE A 60 -11.74 -3.92 -13.37
N LYS A 61 -13.05 -3.65 -13.37
CA LYS A 61 -14.08 -4.54 -12.80
C LYS A 61 -13.76 -4.94 -11.34
N ASN A 62 -13.36 -3.95 -10.54
CA ASN A 62 -13.00 -4.12 -9.12
C ASN A 62 -11.85 -5.09 -8.89
N LYS A 63 -10.97 -5.23 -9.87
CA LYS A 63 -9.78 -6.08 -9.77
C LYS A 63 -8.55 -5.36 -10.26
N CYS A 64 -7.40 -5.71 -9.69
CA CYS A 64 -6.11 -5.28 -10.20
C CYS A 64 -5.68 -6.22 -11.31
N ASN A 65 -5.45 -5.68 -12.50
CA ASN A 65 -5.05 -6.45 -13.69
C ASN A 65 -3.56 -6.30 -13.99
N ASN A 66 -2.77 -5.85 -13.01
CA ASN A 66 -1.33 -5.77 -13.12
C ASN A 66 -0.73 -7.17 -13.08
N SER A 67 -0.06 -7.57 -14.16
CA SER A 67 0.56 -8.88 -14.28
C SER A 67 2.03 -8.90 -13.91
N TYR A 68 2.58 -7.77 -13.48
CA TYR A 68 3.98 -7.68 -13.07
C TYR A 68 4.13 -8.01 -11.59
N GLY A 69 5.09 -8.91 -11.28
CA GLY A 69 5.34 -9.32 -9.93
C GLY A 69 4.30 -10.30 -9.40
N ARG A 70 4.11 -10.31 -8.09
CA ARG A 70 3.18 -11.21 -7.42
C ARG A 70 1.75 -10.69 -7.50
N PRO A 71 0.74 -11.59 -7.42
CA PRO A 71 -0.63 -11.12 -7.30
C PRO A 71 -0.79 -10.18 -6.11
N PRO A 72 -1.50 -9.04 -6.27
CA PRO A 72 -1.65 -8.08 -5.18
C PRO A 72 -2.28 -8.66 -3.92
N GLU A 73 -3.22 -9.58 -4.06
CA GLU A 73 -3.87 -10.23 -2.92
C GLU A 73 -2.88 -11.05 -2.09
N TYR A 74 -1.91 -11.67 -2.74
CA TYR A 74 -0.85 -12.43 -2.08
C TYR A 74 0.01 -11.50 -1.21
N MET A 75 0.38 -10.34 -1.76
CA MET A 75 1.16 -9.35 -1.02
C MET A 75 0.37 -8.81 0.18
N ASP A 76 -0.92 -8.52 -0.03
CA ASP A 76 -1.78 -8.03 1.03
C ASP A 76 -1.90 -9.02 2.19
N GLU A 77 -2.16 -10.29 1.89
CA GLU A 77 -2.31 -11.31 2.92
C GLU A 77 -1.02 -11.52 3.70
N ASN A 78 0.13 -11.50 3.03
CA ASN A 78 1.43 -11.63 3.69
C ASN A 78 1.70 -10.45 4.63
N LEU A 79 1.37 -9.24 4.19
CA LEU A 79 1.55 -8.06 5.01
C LEU A 79 0.65 -8.10 6.25
N ILE A 80 -0.60 -8.46 6.08
CA ILE A 80 -1.57 -8.56 7.16
C ILE A 80 -1.06 -9.54 8.23
N LYS A 81 -0.54 -10.69 7.80
CA LYS A 81 0.04 -11.66 8.72
C LYS A 81 1.24 -11.10 9.47
N LYS A 82 2.16 -10.46 8.76
CA LYS A 82 3.39 -9.94 9.37
C LYS A 82 3.11 -8.82 10.37
N LEU A 83 2.13 -7.98 10.09
CA LEU A 83 1.76 -6.90 10.99
C LEU A 83 0.86 -7.36 12.14
N GLY A 84 0.26 -8.54 12.02
CA GLY A 84 -0.65 -9.05 13.04
C GLY A 84 -1.94 -8.24 13.15
N ILE A 85 -2.43 -7.70 12.04
CA ILE A 85 -3.66 -6.91 11.99
C ILE A 85 -4.78 -7.71 11.34
N SER A 86 -6.01 -7.21 11.46
CA SER A 86 -7.18 -7.82 10.85
C SER A 86 -7.54 -7.13 9.54
N LYS A 87 -7.92 -7.94 8.55
CA LYS A 87 -8.41 -7.47 7.27
C LYS A 87 -9.84 -6.93 7.40
N ASP A 88 -10.20 -6.01 6.52
CA ASP A 88 -11.55 -5.43 6.42
C ASP A 88 -12.01 -4.78 7.72
N THR A 89 -11.09 -4.09 8.38
CA THR A 89 -11.36 -3.40 9.63
C THR A 89 -10.84 -1.97 9.60
N GLN A 90 -11.42 -1.13 10.46
CA GLN A 90 -10.96 0.22 10.68
C GLN A 90 -9.82 0.18 11.71
N ILE A 91 -8.69 0.79 11.38
CA ILE A 91 -7.48 0.77 12.22
C ILE A 91 -6.95 2.19 12.35
N ASP A 92 -6.41 2.55 13.52
CA ASP A 92 -5.71 3.82 13.70
C ASP A 92 -4.51 3.88 12.76
N TYR A 93 -4.44 4.92 11.92
CA TYR A 93 -3.41 5.02 10.89
C TYR A 93 -2.02 5.15 11.48
N GLN A 94 -1.85 5.96 12.54
CA GLN A 94 -0.54 6.16 13.14
C GLN A 94 -0.04 4.89 13.83
N GLU A 95 -0.93 4.12 14.43
CA GLU A 95 -0.56 2.85 15.04
C GLU A 95 -0.11 1.82 14.01
N VAL A 96 -0.84 1.70 12.89
CA VAL A 96 -0.44 0.75 11.84
C VAL A 96 0.86 1.19 11.18
N ARG A 97 1.05 2.49 11.00
CA ARG A 97 2.29 3.03 10.46
C ARG A 97 3.48 2.72 11.38
N LYS A 98 3.30 2.87 12.69
CA LYS A 98 4.31 2.52 13.69
C LYS A 98 4.68 1.05 13.59
N LYS A 99 3.68 0.16 13.46
CA LYS A 99 3.92 -1.27 13.29
C LYS A 99 4.74 -1.57 12.04
N VAL A 100 4.49 -0.86 10.94
CA VAL A 100 5.26 -1.02 9.71
C VAL A 100 6.75 -0.81 9.98
N TYR A 101 7.11 0.25 10.67
CA TYR A 101 8.52 0.55 10.98
C TYR A 101 9.11 -0.36 12.06
N GLU A 102 8.31 -0.95 12.90
CA GLU A 102 8.77 -1.91 13.90
C GLU A 102 9.03 -3.30 13.29
N VAL A 103 8.21 -3.72 12.34
CA VAL A 103 8.28 -5.05 11.73
C VAL A 103 9.29 -5.10 10.58
N PHE A 104 9.31 -4.07 9.72
CA PHE A 104 10.15 -4.07 8.52
C PHE A 104 11.44 -3.30 8.77
N ARG A 105 12.49 -4.01 9.13
CA ARG A 105 13.80 -3.44 9.45
C ARG A 105 14.90 -3.83 8.46
N ARG A 106 14.68 -4.89 7.67
CA ARG A 106 15.64 -5.39 6.68
C ARG A 106 14.89 -5.76 5.41
N LYS A 107 15.62 -5.82 4.29
CA LYS A 107 15.01 -6.26 3.03
C LYS A 107 14.35 -7.63 3.13
N GLU A 108 14.93 -8.54 3.90
CA GLU A 108 14.40 -9.87 4.10
C GLU A 108 12.99 -9.86 4.70
N ASP A 109 12.68 -8.85 5.50
CA ASP A 109 11.36 -8.71 6.10
C ASP A 109 10.28 -8.43 5.05
N LEU A 110 10.66 -7.92 3.88
CA LEU A 110 9.76 -7.61 2.77
C LEU A 110 9.56 -8.80 1.81
N SER A 111 10.18 -9.94 2.10
CA SER A 111 10.02 -11.16 1.30
C SER A 111 8.55 -11.57 1.23
N GLY A 112 8.08 -11.89 0.04
CA GLY A 112 6.68 -12.24 -0.20
C GLY A 112 5.77 -11.03 -0.38
N ILE A 113 6.31 -9.80 -0.24
CA ILE A 113 5.54 -8.55 -0.40
C ILE A 113 6.16 -7.68 -1.48
N CYS A 114 7.36 -7.16 -1.26
CA CYS A 114 7.98 -6.18 -2.15
C CYS A 114 9.11 -6.75 -3.02
N ASP A 115 9.63 -7.91 -2.70
CA ASP A 115 10.80 -8.50 -3.35
C ASP A 115 10.61 -8.75 -4.86
N GLU A 116 9.38 -8.90 -5.32
CA GLU A 116 9.05 -9.03 -6.74
C GLU A 116 8.19 -7.87 -7.26
N CYS A 117 8.12 -6.78 -6.51
CA CYS A 117 7.36 -5.60 -6.91
C CYS A 117 8.07 -4.88 -8.07
N GLY A 118 7.31 -4.49 -9.10
CA GLY A 118 7.87 -3.76 -10.25
C GLY A 118 8.42 -2.38 -9.91
N TRP A 119 8.06 -1.82 -8.76
CA TRP A 119 8.48 -0.50 -8.32
C TRP A 119 9.61 -0.52 -7.29
N LYS A 120 10.14 -1.70 -6.93
CA LYS A 120 11.14 -1.82 -5.85
C LYS A 120 12.39 -0.97 -6.09
N ASP A 121 12.81 -0.79 -7.35
CA ASP A 121 14.03 -0.06 -7.67
C ASP A 121 13.89 1.46 -7.48
N VAL A 122 12.66 1.97 -7.45
CA VAL A 122 12.38 3.41 -7.26
C VAL A 122 11.59 3.69 -5.99
N CYS A 123 11.22 2.65 -5.24
CA CYS A 123 10.45 2.79 -4.00
C CYS A 123 11.37 3.21 -2.86
N GLY A 124 11.10 4.39 -2.26
CA GLY A 124 11.91 4.90 -1.15
C GLY A 124 11.88 4.01 0.07
N PHE A 125 10.80 3.27 0.29
CA PHE A 125 10.72 2.35 1.42
C PHE A 125 11.61 1.13 1.21
N TYR A 126 11.53 0.50 0.04
CA TYR A 126 12.36 -0.68 -0.27
C TYR A 126 13.84 -0.32 -0.33
N GLN A 127 14.18 0.82 -0.90
CA GLN A 127 15.56 1.23 -1.10
C GLN A 127 16.28 1.74 0.17
N ARG A 128 15.55 1.94 1.26
CA ARG A 128 16.16 2.41 2.52
C ARG A 128 16.97 1.34 3.27
N PHE A 129 16.82 0.08 2.87
CA PHE A 129 17.49 -1.04 3.54
C PHE A 129 18.82 -1.39 2.91
#